data_fffc66e54d01652ad7067ccc70772cd7
#
_entry.id   fffc66e54d01652ad7067ccc70772cd7
#
_cell.length_a   1.000
_cell.length_b   1.000
_cell.length_c   1.000
_cell.angle_alpha   90.00
_cell.angle_beta   90.00
_cell.angle_gamma   90.00
#
_symmetry.space_group_name_H-M   'P 1'
#
loop_
_entity.id
_entity.type
_entity.pdbx_description
1 polymer ?
#
loop_
_entity_poly.entity_id
_entity_poly.type
_entity_poly.pdbx_seq_one_letter_code
_entity_poly.pdbx_strand_id
1 'polypeptide(L)'
;MSSRVFQSVVLQLKESTSRTIGVIDINGTIVACSELSRIGETLSGAVELLAAEHGGMIIRNGNTFKALNGLGAQFDYAVFVSGEDDAAATICSMSAVALNGAKTYFEEKHDKAAFVKSILSDNILLGDIYLWAKELHFVSEVPRAVFLVRQEGSVDVSVIDVVQGLYPDRQTDYVISISETDVALVKQVTEATNGKDLYKIAKSIEEAVSTELKVKVVIGIGTIVSHVRDLARAYQEAQMAIEVGKVFENERSVINYENLGIGRLIYQLPTTLCEMFLQE
;
A
#
# COMPACT_ATOMS: atom_id res chain seq x y z
N MET A 1 10.54 7.12 12.12
CA MET A 1 10.80 5.67 12.00
C MET A 1 11.93 5.33 11.03
N SER A 2 12.04 5.98 9.89
CA SER A 2 13.15 5.81 8.93
C SER A 2 14.54 6.14 9.48
N SER A 3 14.66 7.02 10.47
CA SER A 3 15.94 7.40 11.06
C SER A 3 16.75 6.23 11.65
N ARG A 4 16.11 5.23 12.26
CA ARG A 4 16.79 4.03 12.78
C ARG A 4 17.36 3.15 11.67
N VAL A 5 16.64 3.02 10.56
CA VAL A 5 17.09 2.25 9.39
C VAL A 5 18.29 2.94 8.77
N PHE A 6 18.19 4.25 8.53
CA PHE A 6 19.31 5.03 8.02
C PHE A 6 20.52 4.97 8.94
N GLN A 7 20.32 5.05 10.26
CA GLN A 7 21.42 4.96 11.23
C GLN A 7 22.13 3.61 11.16
N SER A 8 21.40 2.50 11.01
CA SER A 8 22.00 1.17 10.87
C SER A 8 22.87 1.07 9.61
N VAL A 9 22.38 1.58 8.47
CA VAL A 9 23.11 1.55 7.20
C VAL A 9 24.33 2.49 7.25
N VAL A 10 24.18 3.69 7.80
CA VAL A 10 25.29 4.66 7.93
C VAL A 10 26.42 4.10 8.80
N LEU A 11 26.10 3.37 9.89
CA LEU A 11 27.13 2.74 10.74
C LEU A 11 27.86 1.60 9.99
N GLN A 12 27.17 0.81 9.16
CA GLN A 12 27.81 -0.20 8.32
C GLN A 12 28.70 0.44 7.25
N LEU A 13 28.25 1.52 6.61
CA LEU A 13 29.05 2.25 5.61
C LEU A 13 30.30 2.86 6.24
N LYS A 14 30.25 3.31 7.50
CA LYS A 14 31.40 3.83 8.24
C LYS A 14 32.56 2.84 8.34
N GLU A 15 32.28 1.53 8.40
CA GLU A 15 33.32 0.50 8.45
C GLU A 15 34.21 0.50 7.19
N SER A 16 33.66 0.97 6.06
CA SER A 16 34.32 0.98 4.76
C SER A 16 35.04 2.30 4.43
N THR A 17 34.86 3.36 5.25
CA THR A 17 35.47 4.68 5.00
C THR A 17 35.76 5.45 6.29
N SER A 18 36.81 6.26 6.27
CA SER A 18 37.12 7.20 7.36
C SER A 18 36.29 8.48 7.32
N ARG A 19 35.54 8.71 6.24
CA ARG A 19 34.76 9.94 6.05
C ARG A 19 33.46 9.89 6.86
N THR A 20 33.02 11.08 7.27
CA THR A 20 31.70 11.22 7.91
C THR A 20 30.62 11.07 6.86
N ILE A 21 29.69 10.16 7.11
CA ILE A 21 28.49 9.92 6.30
C ILE A 21 27.27 10.24 7.16
N GLY A 22 26.28 10.90 6.60
CA GLY A 22 25.02 11.14 7.29
C GLY A 22 23.86 11.35 6.32
N VAL A 23 22.66 11.44 6.88
CA VAL A 23 21.41 11.66 6.18
C VAL A 23 20.70 12.87 6.78
N ILE A 24 20.22 13.76 5.92
CA ILE A 24 19.42 14.94 6.30
C ILE A 24 17.98 14.78 5.80
N ASP A 25 17.05 15.40 6.51
CA ASP A 25 15.65 15.54 6.09
C ASP A 25 15.42 16.78 5.20
N ILE A 26 14.18 17.02 4.82
CA ILE A 26 13.73 18.17 4.02
C ILE A 26 13.99 19.52 4.69
N ASN A 27 14.26 19.57 5.99
CA ASN A 27 14.57 20.77 6.74
C ASN A 27 16.11 20.96 6.87
N GLY A 28 16.90 20.02 6.34
CA GLY A 28 18.34 19.99 6.48
C GLY A 28 18.82 19.46 7.83
N THR A 29 17.93 18.88 8.65
CA THR A 29 18.30 18.32 9.95
C THR A 29 18.92 16.93 9.78
N ILE A 30 20.05 16.69 10.44
CA ILE A 30 20.73 15.40 10.41
C ILE A 30 19.91 14.38 11.21
N VAL A 31 19.33 13.40 10.51
CA VAL A 31 18.49 12.31 11.09
C VAL A 31 19.28 11.02 11.35
N ALA A 32 20.44 10.86 10.69
CA ALA A 32 21.36 9.75 10.90
C ALA A 32 22.78 10.22 10.57
N CYS A 33 23.77 9.80 11.34
CA CYS A 33 25.17 10.17 11.10
C CYS A 33 26.13 9.13 11.67
N SER A 34 27.27 8.93 10.98
CA SER A 34 28.38 8.13 11.49
C SER A 34 29.04 8.73 12.73
N GLU A 35 28.90 10.05 12.92
CA GLU A 35 29.23 10.78 14.14
C GLU A 35 27.94 11.10 14.90
N LEU A 36 27.64 10.31 15.93
CA LEU A 36 26.37 10.38 16.67
C LEU A 36 26.10 11.75 17.30
N SER A 37 27.17 12.50 17.66
CA SER A 37 27.05 13.84 18.26
C SER A 37 26.42 14.87 17.32
N ARG A 38 26.46 14.62 16.01
CA ARG A 38 25.93 15.54 14.99
C ARG A 38 24.46 15.36 14.68
N ILE A 39 23.84 14.29 15.20
CA ILE A 39 22.40 14.04 14.99
C ILE A 39 21.59 15.16 15.64
N GLY A 40 20.68 15.76 14.88
CA GLY A 40 19.89 16.92 15.27
C GLY A 40 20.48 18.28 14.85
N GLU A 41 21.75 18.33 14.39
CA GLU A 41 22.29 19.55 13.78
C GLU A 41 21.61 19.84 12.44
N THR A 42 21.52 21.12 12.07
CA THR A 42 20.94 21.55 10.80
C THR A 42 22.03 22.04 9.84
N LEU A 43 22.10 21.43 8.66
CA LEU A 43 22.97 21.83 7.57
C LEU A 43 22.23 22.81 6.65
N SER A 44 22.31 24.11 6.98
CA SER A 44 21.60 25.16 6.24
C SER A 44 22.11 25.32 4.79
N GLY A 45 21.15 25.56 3.86
CA GLY A 45 21.40 25.88 2.46
C GLY A 45 21.73 24.70 1.55
N ALA A 46 21.76 23.46 2.05
CA ALA A 46 21.91 22.28 1.21
C ALA A 46 20.55 21.88 0.55
N VAL A 47 19.47 22.07 1.28
CA VAL A 47 18.10 21.69 0.85
C VAL A 47 17.63 22.48 -0.37
N GLU A 48 17.85 23.79 -0.39
CA GLU A 48 17.45 24.69 -1.49
C GLU A 48 18.15 24.32 -2.80
N LEU A 49 19.43 23.95 -2.72
CA LEU A 49 20.21 23.53 -3.88
C LEU A 49 19.82 22.14 -4.38
N LEU A 50 19.54 21.19 -3.46
CA LEU A 50 19.09 19.84 -3.82
C LEU A 50 17.72 19.88 -4.49
N ALA A 51 16.83 20.77 -4.07
CA ALA A 51 15.52 20.97 -4.68
C ALA A 51 15.62 21.57 -6.10
N ALA A 52 16.64 22.39 -6.37
CA ALA A 52 16.86 23.01 -7.68
C ALA A 52 17.50 22.05 -8.69
N GLU A 53 18.34 21.11 -8.24
CA GLU A 53 19.08 20.17 -9.10
C GLU A 53 18.47 18.77 -9.14
N HIS A 54 17.31 18.59 -9.65
CA HIS A 54 16.56 17.34 -9.87
C HIS A 54 17.41 16.04 -9.84
N GLY A 55 17.91 15.64 -8.65
CA GLY A 55 18.67 14.39 -8.44
C GLY A 55 20.16 14.48 -8.72
N GLY A 56 20.70 15.65 -8.99
CA GLY A 56 22.13 15.90 -9.13
C GLY A 56 22.91 15.75 -7.81
N MET A 57 24.23 15.82 -7.91
CA MET A 57 25.11 15.86 -6.77
C MET A 57 25.51 17.29 -6.54
N ILE A 58 25.44 17.77 -5.32
CA ILE A 58 25.90 19.13 -4.95
C ILE A 58 27.03 19.07 -3.94
N ILE A 59 27.93 20.07 -4.03
CA ILE A 59 29.05 20.22 -3.12
C ILE A 59 28.86 21.55 -2.37
N ARG A 60 28.86 21.49 -1.03
CA ARG A 60 28.75 22.69 -0.20
C ARG A 60 29.34 22.50 1.19
N ASN A 61 30.06 23.52 1.66
CA ASN A 61 30.61 23.60 3.02
C ASN A 61 31.42 22.35 3.42
N GLY A 62 32.30 21.89 2.55
CA GLY A 62 33.15 20.72 2.83
C GLY A 62 32.44 19.38 2.75
N ASN A 63 31.23 19.33 2.22
CA ASN A 63 30.41 18.10 2.07
C ASN A 63 29.88 17.97 0.66
N THR A 64 29.76 16.72 0.22
CA THR A 64 29.09 16.31 -1.01
C THR A 64 27.74 15.71 -0.65
N PHE A 65 26.69 16.18 -1.31
CA PHE A 65 25.30 15.78 -1.05
C PHE A 65 24.67 15.11 -2.28
N LYS A 66 23.77 14.16 -2.05
CA LYS A 66 22.94 13.56 -3.07
C LYS A 66 21.54 13.26 -2.51
N ALA A 67 20.51 13.69 -3.24
CA ALA A 67 19.11 13.38 -2.86
C ALA A 67 18.86 11.87 -2.91
N LEU A 68 18.13 11.37 -1.93
CA LEU A 68 17.54 10.03 -1.97
C LEU A 68 16.22 10.14 -2.72
N ASN A 69 16.05 9.33 -3.76
CA ASN A 69 14.86 9.36 -4.61
C ASN A 69 13.61 9.04 -3.80
N GLY A 70 12.64 9.98 -3.80
CA GLY A 70 11.28 9.78 -3.33
C GLY A 70 10.36 9.45 -4.52
N LEU A 71 9.18 8.96 -4.25
CA LEU A 71 8.10 8.90 -5.23
C LEU A 71 7.56 10.33 -5.43
N GLY A 72 8.08 11.04 -6.45
CA GLY A 72 7.64 12.41 -6.78
C GLY A 72 8.78 13.40 -7.05
N ALA A 73 8.41 14.65 -7.36
CA ALA A 73 9.32 15.72 -7.73
C ALA A 73 10.12 16.34 -6.56
N GLN A 74 9.83 15.94 -5.32
CA GLN A 74 10.51 16.40 -4.12
C GLN A 74 11.23 15.25 -3.44
N PHE A 75 12.47 15.50 -2.97
CA PHE A 75 13.21 14.53 -2.15
C PHE A 75 12.76 14.62 -0.69
N ASP A 76 12.66 13.48 0.00
CA ASP A 76 12.35 13.41 1.43
C ASP A 76 13.61 13.48 2.28
N TYR A 77 14.69 12.89 1.76
CA TYR A 77 15.98 12.78 2.43
C TYR A 77 17.12 12.97 1.46
N ALA A 78 18.29 13.39 1.97
CA ALA A 78 19.53 13.41 1.21
C ALA A 78 20.67 12.83 2.04
N VAL A 79 21.58 12.11 1.38
CA VAL A 79 22.84 11.67 1.99
C VAL A 79 23.89 12.75 1.83
N PHE A 80 24.75 12.90 2.82
CA PHE A 80 25.95 13.71 2.72
C PHE A 80 27.21 12.92 3.13
N VAL A 81 28.33 13.27 2.52
CA VAL A 81 29.64 12.72 2.82
C VAL A 81 30.62 13.86 2.96
N SER A 82 31.46 13.84 4.01
CA SER A 82 32.52 14.85 4.20
C SER A 82 33.58 14.77 3.10
N GLY A 83 33.86 15.89 2.47
CA GLY A 83 34.80 16.06 1.36
C GLY A 83 34.16 16.61 0.11
N GLU A 84 34.99 17.14 -0.80
CA GLU A 84 34.59 17.80 -2.05
C GLU A 84 35.28 17.18 -3.27
N ASP A 85 35.97 16.04 -3.05
CA ASP A 85 36.75 15.33 -4.06
C ASP A 85 35.98 14.18 -4.70
N ASP A 86 36.54 13.59 -5.75
CA ASP A 86 35.93 12.46 -6.50
C ASP A 86 35.67 11.23 -5.62
N ALA A 87 36.49 11.03 -4.58
CA ALA A 87 36.27 9.94 -3.62
C ALA A 87 35.04 10.21 -2.78
N ALA A 88 34.81 11.46 -2.31
CA ALA A 88 33.56 11.82 -1.61
C ALA A 88 32.35 11.66 -2.52
N ALA A 89 32.46 12.06 -3.78
CA ALA A 89 31.40 11.92 -4.78
C ALA A 89 31.02 10.44 -5.02
N THR A 90 32.02 9.57 -5.14
CA THR A 90 31.83 8.13 -5.33
C THR A 90 31.14 7.50 -4.10
N ILE A 91 31.68 7.79 -2.89
CA ILE A 91 31.09 7.26 -1.64
C ILE A 91 29.67 7.77 -1.46
N CYS A 92 29.39 9.05 -1.75
CA CYS A 92 28.06 9.64 -1.67
C CYS A 92 27.07 8.93 -2.60
N SER A 93 27.48 8.64 -3.84
CA SER A 93 26.66 7.90 -4.81
C SER A 93 26.35 6.47 -4.35
N MET A 94 27.36 5.74 -3.87
CA MET A 94 27.19 4.37 -3.36
C MET A 94 26.31 4.37 -2.10
N SER A 95 26.53 5.32 -1.20
CA SER A 95 25.70 5.46 0.01
C SER A 95 24.26 5.79 -0.33
N ALA A 96 24.00 6.62 -1.36
CA ALA A 96 22.64 6.90 -1.82
C ALA A 96 21.91 5.64 -2.32
N VAL A 97 22.60 4.79 -3.07
CA VAL A 97 22.02 3.50 -3.54
C VAL A 97 21.70 2.59 -2.37
N ALA A 98 22.62 2.43 -1.41
CA ALA A 98 22.42 1.57 -0.23
C ALA A 98 21.25 2.09 0.66
N LEU A 99 21.21 3.40 0.91
CA LEU A 99 20.17 4.04 1.71
C LEU A 99 18.79 4.01 1.03
N ASN A 100 18.75 4.21 -0.29
CA ASN A 100 17.49 4.04 -1.05
C ASN A 100 16.98 2.60 -0.98
N GLY A 101 17.83 1.61 -1.19
CA GLY A 101 17.45 0.20 -1.07
C GLY A 101 16.91 -0.13 0.33
N ALA A 102 17.57 0.35 1.39
CA ALA A 102 17.12 0.15 2.75
C ALA A 102 15.81 0.89 3.06
N LYS A 103 15.62 2.12 2.53
CA LYS A 103 14.36 2.89 2.65
C LYS A 103 13.22 2.14 1.98
N THR A 104 13.38 1.73 0.72
CA THR A 104 12.37 1.00 -0.05
C THR A 104 11.99 -0.31 0.64
N TYR A 105 12.98 -1.12 1.06
CA TYR A 105 12.74 -2.36 1.79
C TYR A 105 11.96 -2.14 3.10
N PHE A 106 12.32 -1.06 3.83
CA PHE A 106 11.62 -0.72 5.07
C PHE A 106 10.18 -0.27 4.82
N GLU A 107 9.96 0.56 3.80
CA GLU A 107 8.64 1.05 3.40
C GLU A 107 7.75 -0.12 2.95
N GLU A 108 8.26 -1.01 2.10
CA GLU A 108 7.55 -2.22 1.65
C GLU A 108 7.20 -3.13 2.82
N LYS A 109 8.15 -3.37 3.73
CA LYS A 109 7.93 -4.22 4.92
C LYS A 109 6.95 -3.61 5.92
N HIS A 110 6.83 -2.29 5.97
CA HIS A 110 5.95 -1.57 6.89
C HIS A 110 4.69 -1.03 6.20
N ASP A 111 4.44 -1.42 4.97
CA ASP A 111 3.22 -1.06 4.24
C ASP A 111 2.05 -1.93 4.70
N LYS A 112 1.12 -1.30 5.42
CA LYS A 112 -0.13 -1.94 5.84
C LYS A 112 -0.99 -2.40 4.67
N ALA A 113 -0.94 -1.69 3.53
CA ALA A 113 -1.69 -2.08 2.33
C ALA A 113 -1.10 -3.34 1.70
N ALA A 114 0.24 -3.47 1.63
CA ALA A 114 0.92 -4.69 1.19
C ALA A 114 0.63 -5.88 2.11
N PHE A 115 0.59 -5.65 3.43
CA PHE A 115 0.18 -6.66 4.40
C PHE A 115 -1.26 -7.13 4.17
N VAL A 116 -2.21 -6.21 4.03
CA VAL A 116 -3.61 -6.56 3.73
C VAL A 116 -3.71 -7.28 2.39
N LYS A 117 -2.97 -6.84 1.35
CA LYS A 117 -2.91 -7.54 0.06
C LYS A 117 -2.46 -8.99 0.21
N SER A 118 -1.43 -9.24 1.02
CA SER A 118 -0.94 -10.59 1.27
C SER A 118 -1.97 -11.48 1.95
N ILE A 119 -2.81 -10.91 2.84
CA ILE A 119 -3.92 -11.64 3.47
C ILE A 119 -5.01 -11.95 2.43
N LEU A 120 -5.46 -10.94 1.66
CA LEU A 120 -6.52 -11.14 0.65
C LEU A 120 -6.13 -12.19 -0.40
N SER A 121 -4.85 -12.26 -0.76
CA SER A 121 -4.30 -13.21 -1.73
C SER A 121 -3.94 -14.57 -1.14
N ASP A 122 -4.19 -14.79 0.16
CA ASP A 122 -3.83 -16.03 0.91
C ASP A 122 -2.33 -16.36 0.82
N ASN A 123 -1.48 -15.33 0.74
CA ASN A 123 -0.02 -15.44 0.59
C ASN A 123 0.74 -15.31 1.92
N ILE A 124 0.04 -15.38 3.07
CA ILE A 124 0.62 -15.29 4.40
C ILE A 124 0.08 -16.42 5.27
N LEU A 125 0.95 -17.04 6.07
CA LEU A 125 0.52 -18.08 7.00
C LEU A 125 -0.31 -17.49 8.13
N LEU A 126 -1.37 -18.18 8.53
CA LEU A 126 -2.27 -17.75 9.61
C LEU A 126 -1.54 -17.39 10.91
N GLY A 127 -0.47 -18.14 11.25
CA GLY A 127 0.37 -17.85 12.41
C GLY A 127 1.15 -16.56 12.32
N ASP A 128 1.51 -16.14 11.11
CA ASP A 128 2.32 -14.94 10.87
C ASP A 128 1.48 -13.67 10.82
N ILE A 129 0.16 -13.78 10.54
CA ILE A 129 -0.74 -12.63 10.44
C ILE A 129 -0.67 -11.76 11.70
N TYR A 130 -0.76 -12.36 12.89
CA TYR A 130 -0.73 -11.61 14.14
C TYR A 130 0.66 -11.03 14.47
N LEU A 131 1.74 -11.72 14.07
CA LEU A 131 3.10 -11.23 14.24
C LEU A 131 3.31 -9.96 13.39
N TRP A 132 2.95 -10.03 12.11
CA TRP A 132 3.06 -8.89 11.19
C TRP A 132 2.12 -7.75 11.56
N ALA A 133 0.89 -8.05 11.98
CA ALA A 133 -0.04 -7.04 12.47
C ALA A 133 0.55 -6.26 13.67
N LYS A 134 1.21 -6.95 14.59
CA LYS A 134 1.88 -6.32 15.73
C LYS A 134 3.06 -5.45 15.30
N GLU A 135 3.92 -5.94 14.39
CA GLU A 135 5.05 -5.16 13.86
C GLU A 135 4.60 -3.90 13.12
N LEU A 136 3.51 -4.00 12.35
CA LEU A 136 2.94 -2.91 11.57
C LEU A 136 2.06 -1.96 12.40
N HIS A 137 1.84 -2.24 13.67
CA HIS A 137 0.85 -1.55 14.50
C HIS A 137 -0.53 -1.52 13.81
N PHE A 138 -0.89 -2.65 13.21
CA PHE A 138 -2.18 -2.84 12.56
C PHE A 138 -3.22 -3.27 13.59
N VAL A 139 -4.37 -2.61 13.61
CA VAL A 139 -5.45 -2.96 14.53
C VAL A 139 -6.14 -4.23 14.02
N SER A 140 -5.94 -5.36 14.72
CA SER A 140 -6.38 -6.68 14.25
C SER A 140 -7.85 -6.99 14.52
N GLU A 141 -8.43 -6.37 15.55
CA GLU A 141 -9.76 -6.69 16.06
C GLU A 141 -10.69 -5.48 15.95
N VAL A 142 -11.10 -5.16 14.73
CA VAL A 142 -12.13 -4.15 14.43
C VAL A 142 -12.96 -4.62 13.26
N PRO A 143 -14.27 -4.29 13.23
CA PRO A 143 -15.15 -4.67 12.14
C PRO A 143 -14.68 -4.06 10.81
N ARG A 144 -14.55 -4.91 9.79
CA ARG A 144 -14.22 -4.51 8.41
C ARG A 144 -15.12 -5.18 7.40
N ALA A 145 -15.41 -4.47 6.32
CA ALA A 145 -16.08 -5.01 5.14
C ALA A 145 -15.11 -4.98 3.96
N VAL A 146 -15.21 -5.98 3.09
CA VAL A 146 -14.43 -6.07 1.84
C VAL A 146 -15.36 -5.81 0.66
N PHE A 147 -14.96 -4.85 -0.17
CA PHE A 147 -15.61 -4.53 -1.44
C PHE A 147 -14.63 -4.87 -2.56
N LEU A 148 -15.04 -5.72 -3.49
CA LEU A 148 -14.29 -5.98 -4.70
C LEU A 148 -14.92 -5.21 -5.85
N VAL A 149 -14.19 -4.24 -6.38
CA VAL A 149 -14.60 -3.41 -7.52
C VAL A 149 -13.95 -4.01 -8.77
N ARG A 150 -14.75 -4.57 -9.66
CA ARG A 150 -14.30 -5.16 -10.94
C ARG A 150 -14.71 -4.27 -12.09
N GLN A 151 -13.74 -3.81 -12.85
CA GLN A 151 -13.96 -3.05 -14.07
C GLN A 151 -14.46 -3.95 -15.19
N GLU A 152 -15.48 -3.50 -15.92
CA GLU A 152 -15.96 -4.16 -17.13
C GLU A 152 -15.33 -3.51 -18.38
N GLY A 153 -14.71 -4.33 -19.22
CA GLY A 153 -14.04 -3.89 -20.43
C GLY A 153 -12.57 -3.52 -20.23
N SER A 154 -11.86 -3.39 -21.35
CA SER A 154 -10.44 -2.98 -21.37
C SER A 154 -10.36 -1.46 -21.53
N VAL A 155 -9.98 -0.75 -20.49
CA VAL A 155 -9.80 0.71 -20.53
C VAL A 155 -8.49 1.06 -19.84
N ASP A 156 -7.67 1.91 -20.45
CA ASP A 156 -6.41 2.44 -19.90
C ASP A 156 -6.63 3.49 -18.80
N VAL A 157 -7.55 3.21 -17.86
CA VAL A 157 -7.89 4.11 -16.75
C VAL A 157 -7.79 3.41 -15.40
N SER A 158 -7.24 4.11 -14.44
CA SER A 158 -6.97 3.60 -13.09
C SER A 158 -8.17 3.81 -12.17
N VAL A 159 -9.01 2.78 -12.00
CA VAL A 159 -10.11 2.77 -11.03
C VAL A 159 -9.60 2.95 -9.60
N ILE A 160 -8.39 2.49 -9.31
CA ILE A 160 -7.81 2.60 -7.97
C ILE A 160 -7.65 4.05 -7.52
N ASP A 161 -7.30 4.98 -8.42
CA ASP A 161 -7.08 6.37 -8.06
C ASP A 161 -8.38 7.05 -7.62
N VAL A 162 -9.50 6.74 -8.28
CA VAL A 162 -10.83 7.24 -7.89
C VAL A 162 -11.23 6.68 -6.52
N VAL A 163 -11.06 5.36 -6.32
CA VAL A 163 -11.41 4.74 -5.02
C VAL A 163 -10.51 5.26 -3.90
N GLN A 164 -9.21 5.47 -4.14
CA GLN A 164 -8.30 6.08 -3.16
C GLN A 164 -8.68 7.54 -2.84
N GLY A 165 -9.15 8.28 -3.83
CA GLY A 165 -9.67 9.65 -3.64
C GLY A 165 -10.90 9.70 -2.72
N LEU A 166 -11.79 8.70 -2.82
CA LEU A 166 -12.97 8.57 -1.95
C LEU A 166 -12.61 8.16 -0.52
N TYR A 167 -11.53 7.36 -0.35
CA TYR A 167 -11.08 6.81 0.94
C TYR A 167 -9.62 7.16 1.20
N PRO A 168 -9.32 8.45 1.51
CA PRO A 168 -7.95 8.93 1.67
C PRO A 168 -7.28 8.49 3.00
N ASP A 169 -8.06 8.05 3.99
CA ASP A 169 -7.53 7.60 5.29
C ASP A 169 -6.92 6.21 5.21
N ARG A 170 -5.63 6.18 4.90
CA ARG A 170 -4.82 4.94 4.81
C ARG A 170 -4.55 4.27 6.17
N GLN A 171 -5.06 4.79 7.28
CA GLN A 171 -4.93 4.16 8.59
C GLN A 171 -6.08 3.19 8.87
N THR A 172 -7.25 3.48 8.34
CA THR A 172 -8.49 2.73 8.56
C THR A 172 -8.96 1.99 7.33
N ASP A 173 -8.78 2.58 6.13
CA ASP A 173 -9.30 2.08 4.86
C ASP A 173 -8.15 1.73 3.91
N TYR A 174 -8.15 0.53 3.35
CA TYR A 174 -7.09 0.03 2.49
C TYR A 174 -7.63 -0.22 1.09
N VAL A 175 -7.18 0.57 0.12
CA VAL A 175 -7.49 0.41 -1.31
C VAL A 175 -6.32 -0.27 -1.99
N ILE A 176 -6.56 -1.43 -2.58
CA ILE A 176 -5.53 -2.37 -3.04
C ILE A 176 -5.81 -2.79 -4.47
N SER A 177 -4.85 -2.62 -5.36
CA SER A 177 -4.90 -3.24 -6.68
C SER A 177 -4.60 -4.73 -6.57
N ILE A 178 -5.57 -5.55 -6.95
CA ILE A 178 -5.44 -7.00 -6.98
C ILE A 178 -4.98 -7.46 -8.37
N SER A 179 -5.60 -6.92 -9.41
CA SER A 179 -5.24 -7.17 -10.81
C SER A 179 -5.38 -5.87 -11.63
N GLU A 180 -5.22 -5.94 -12.94
CA GLU A 180 -5.45 -4.81 -13.83
C GLU A 180 -6.91 -4.31 -13.81
N THR A 181 -7.86 -5.20 -13.55
CA THR A 181 -9.30 -4.91 -13.56
C THR A 181 -9.94 -4.91 -12.17
N ASP A 182 -9.27 -5.45 -11.16
CA ASP A 182 -9.83 -5.69 -9.84
C ASP A 182 -9.16 -4.82 -8.78
N VAL A 183 -9.95 -4.01 -8.09
CA VAL A 183 -9.55 -3.19 -6.94
C VAL A 183 -10.33 -3.65 -5.70
N ALA A 184 -9.63 -3.96 -4.62
CA ALA A 184 -10.25 -4.28 -3.34
C ALA A 184 -10.20 -3.07 -2.40
N LEU A 185 -11.33 -2.74 -1.79
CA LEU A 185 -11.42 -1.82 -0.66
C LEU A 185 -11.70 -2.63 0.60
N VAL A 186 -10.78 -2.60 1.55
CA VAL A 186 -10.98 -3.10 2.91
C VAL A 186 -11.29 -1.91 3.80
N LYS A 187 -12.56 -1.74 4.14
CA LYS A 187 -13.06 -0.59 4.88
C LYS A 187 -13.36 -0.94 6.33
N GLN A 188 -12.84 -0.13 7.27
CA GLN A 188 -13.28 -0.20 8.65
C GLN A 188 -14.73 0.30 8.76
N VAL A 189 -15.55 -0.48 9.47
CA VAL A 189 -16.96 -0.19 9.71
C VAL A 189 -17.25 -0.26 11.20
N THR A 190 -18.49 0.03 11.60
CA THR A 190 -18.92 -0.09 12.99
C THR A 190 -19.76 -1.36 13.17
N GLU A 191 -19.94 -1.81 14.40
CA GLU A 191 -20.84 -2.95 14.71
C GLU A 191 -22.30 -2.69 14.34
N ALA A 192 -22.70 -1.42 14.24
CA ALA A 192 -24.06 -1.02 13.83
C ALA A 192 -24.23 -1.00 12.30
N THR A 193 -23.15 -1.17 11.53
CA THR A 193 -23.20 -1.16 10.07
C THR A 193 -23.97 -2.38 9.56
N ASN A 194 -24.92 -2.15 8.68
CA ASN A 194 -25.78 -3.19 8.11
C ASN A 194 -25.67 -3.24 6.58
N GLY A 195 -26.34 -4.23 5.96
CA GLY A 195 -26.27 -4.43 4.52
C GLY A 195 -26.74 -3.24 3.68
N LYS A 196 -27.65 -2.39 4.20
CA LYS A 196 -28.08 -1.18 3.48
C LYS A 196 -26.97 -0.11 3.48
N ASP A 197 -26.20 -0.02 4.56
CA ASP A 197 -25.09 0.93 4.66
C ASP A 197 -23.93 0.47 3.76
N LEU A 198 -23.63 -0.82 3.72
CA LEU A 198 -22.66 -1.40 2.78
C LEU A 198 -23.06 -1.14 1.32
N TYR A 199 -24.37 -1.30 1.01
CA TYR A 199 -24.88 -1.00 -0.32
C TYR A 199 -24.71 0.46 -0.71
N LYS A 200 -24.95 1.42 0.20
CA LYS A 200 -24.68 2.85 -0.03
C LYS A 200 -23.22 3.15 -0.32
N ILE A 201 -22.31 2.52 0.44
CA ILE A 201 -20.86 2.65 0.22
C ILE A 201 -20.51 2.17 -1.19
N ALA A 202 -20.98 0.99 -1.59
CA ALA A 202 -20.73 0.44 -2.92
C ALA A 202 -21.32 1.33 -4.03
N LYS A 203 -22.54 1.84 -3.84
CA LYS A 203 -23.16 2.76 -4.80
C LYS A 203 -22.38 4.07 -4.95
N SER A 204 -21.84 4.63 -3.88
CA SER A 204 -21.00 5.84 -3.98
C SER A 204 -19.72 5.59 -4.78
N ILE A 205 -19.12 4.39 -4.67
CA ILE A 205 -17.96 3.99 -5.49
C ILE A 205 -18.35 3.87 -6.96
N GLU A 206 -19.45 3.16 -7.25
CA GLU A 206 -19.94 2.98 -8.61
C GLU A 206 -20.23 4.33 -9.29
N GLU A 207 -20.94 5.23 -8.61
CA GLU A 207 -21.29 6.55 -9.13
C GLU A 207 -20.04 7.40 -9.38
N ALA A 208 -19.06 7.40 -8.49
CA ALA A 208 -17.82 8.13 -8.67
C ALA A 208 -17.02 7.60 -9.87
N VAL A 209 -16.81 6.28 -9.96
CA VAL A 209 -16.09 5.66 -11.08
C VAL A 209 -16.81 5.92 -12.41
N SER A 210 -18.14 5.76 -12.44
CA SER A 210 -18.94 6.01 -13.64
C SER A 210 -18.89 7.47 -14.09
N THR A 211 -18.88 8.41 -13.14
CA THR A 211 -18.87 9.84 -13.43
C THR A 211 -17.50 10.32 -13.90
N GLU A 212 -16.42 9.90 -13.21
CA GLU A 212 -15.08 10.39 -13.49
C GLU A 212 -14.43 9.69 -14.69
N LEU A 213 -14.59 8.36 -14.78
CA LEU A 213 -13.91 7.55 -15.77
C LEU A 213 -14.81 7.09 -16.93
N LYS A 214 -16.14 7.22 -16.79
CA LYS A 214 -17.14 6.70 -17.74
C LYS A 214 -17.04 5.20 -17.99
N VAL A 215 -16.61 4.47 -16.98
CA VAL A 215 -16.40 3.01 -16.99
C VAL A 215 -17.47 2.35 -16.15
N LYS A 216 -17.96 1.20 -16.61
CA LYS A 216 -18.84 0.35 -15.81
C LYS A 216 -18.03 -0.52 -14.86
N VAL A 217 -18.51 -0.66 -13.64
CA VAL A 217 -17.95 -1.56 -12.64
C VAL A 217 -19.04 -2.42 -12.03
N VAL A 218 -18.64 -3.63 -11.62
CA VAL A 218 -19.46 -4.51 -10.79
C VAL A 218 -18.77 -4.61 -9.42
N ILE A 219 -19.55 -4.45 -8.36
CA ILE A 219 -19.03 -4.43 -6.99
C ILE A 219 -19.61 -5.59 -6.21
N GLY A 220 -18.74 -6.50 -5.78
CA GLY A 220 -19.06 -7.56 -4.83
C GLY A 220 -18.77 -7.11 -3.40
N ILE A 221 -19.67 -7.44 -2.48
CA ILE A 221 -19.54 -7.12 -1.05
C ILE A 221 -19.49 -8.43 -0.28
N GLY A 222 -18.39 -8.63 0.48
CA GLY A 222 -18.26 -9.75 1.42
C GLY A 222 -18.96 -9.48 2.75
N THR A 223 -19.01 -10.47 3.63
CA THR A 223 -19.53 -10.31 5.00
C THR A 223 -18.61 -9.43 5.85
N ILE A 224 -19.18 -8.75 6.85
CA ILE A 224 -18.40 -8.01 7.84
C ILE A 224 -17.62 -9.02 8.70
N VAL A 225 -16.33 -8.77 8.87
CA VAL A 225 -15.43 -9.59 9.69
C VAL A 225 -14.80 -8.75 10.78
N SER A 226 -14.68 -9.31 11.99
CA SER A 226 -14.13 -8.60 13.16
C SER A 226 -12.64 -8.87 13.37
N HIS A 227 -12.08 -9.89 12.71
CA HIS A 227 -10.67 -10.26 12.84
C HIS A 227 -9.94 -10.16 11.51
N VAL A 228 -8.71 -9.65 11.56
CA VAL A 228 -7.85 -9.49 10.38
C VAL A 228 -7.63 -10.80 9.61
N ARG A 229 -7.54 -11.94 10.31
CA ARG A 229 -7.38 -13.28 9.71
C ARG A 229 -8.54 -13.69 8.80
N ASP A 230 -9.73 -13.13 9.02
CA ASP A 230 -10.94 -13.47 8.27
C ASP A 230 -11.11 -12.63 7.00
N LEU A 231 -10.21 -11.67 6.72
CA LEU A 231 -10.27 -10.81 5.53
C LEU A 231 -10.17 -11.61 4.23
N ALA A 232 -9.36 -12.68 4.19
CA ALA A 232 -9.27 -13.55 3.02
C ALA A 232 -10.63 -14.17 2.68
N ARG A 233 -11.36 -14.65 3.69
CA ARG A 233 -12.71 -15.21 3.52
C ARG A 233 -13.68 -14.14 3.02
N ALA A 234 -13.70 -12.95 3.62
CA ALA A 234 -14.57 -11.87 3.17
C ALA A 234 -14.28 -11.44 1.73
N TYR A 235 -13.00 -11.48 1.31
CA TYR A 235 -12.61 -11.21 -0.07
C TYR A 235 -13.11 -12.30 -1.03
N GLN A 236 -12.95 -13.58 -0.69
CA GLN A 236 -13.48 -14.71 -1.47
C GLN A 236 -15.01 -14.63 -1.61
N GLU A 237 -15.71 -14.22 -0.55
CA GLU A 237 -17.16 -13.96 -0.57
C GLU A 237 -17.52 -12.82 -1.54
N ALA A 238 -16.74 -11.73 -1.56
CA ALA A 238 -16.93 -10.63 -2.49
C ALA A 238 -16.69 -11.06 -3.96
N GLN A 239 -15.69 -11.90 -4.21
CA GLN A 239 -15.45 -12.50 -5.53
C GLN A 239 -16.65 -13.37 -5.95
N MET A 240 -17.10 -14.26 -5.06
CA MET A 240 -18.25 -15.13 -5.30
C MET A 240 -19.52 -14.31 -5.57
N ALA A 241 -19.70 -13.18 -4.88
CA ALA A 241 -20.83 -12.28 -5.13
C ALA A 241 -20.86 -11.81 -6.58
N ILE A 242 -19.71 -11.40 -7.14
CA ILE A 242 -19.61 -10.99 -8.54
C ILE A 242 -19.89 -12.16 -9.48
N GLU A 243 -19.27 -13.32 -9.25
CA GLU A 243 -19.40 -14.48 -10.16
C GLU A 243 -20.83 -15.03 -10.18
N VAL A 244 -21.44 -15.19 -9.01
CA VAL A 244 -22.84 -15.65 -8.89
C VAL A 244 -23.81 -14.60 -9.43
N GLY A 245 -23.55 -13.31 -9.11
CA GLY A 245 -24.37 -12.21 -9.59
C GLY A 245 -24.43 -12.10 -11.10
N LYS A 246 -23.33 -12.35 -11.80
CA LYS A 246 -23.29 -12.39 -13.27
C LYS A 246 -24.25 -13.45 -13.85
N VAL A 247 -24.45 -14.55 -13.15
CA VAL A 247 -25.31 -15.64 -13.63
C VAL A 247 -26.79 -15.38 -13.30
N PHE A 248 -27.08 -14.88 -12.09
CA PHE A 248 -28.44 -14.80 -11.57
C PHE A 248 -29.04 -13.39 -11.59
N GLU A 249 -28.19 -12.34 -11.59
CA GLU A 249 -28.61 -10.94 -11.44
C GLU A 249 -27.89 -10.03 -12.45
N ASN A 250 -27.89 -10.38 -13.73
CA ASN A 250 -27.14 -9.74 -14.81
C ASN A 250 -27.29 -8.20 -14.93
N GLU A 251 -28.29 -7.59 -14.30
CA GLU A 251 -28.53 -6.14 -14.37
C GLU A 251 -28.02 -5.38 -13.13
N ARG A 252 -27.56 -6.07 -12.09
CA ARG A 252 -27.11 -5.42 -10.86
C ARG A 252 -25.61 -5.19 -10.86
N SER A 253 -25.23 -3.94 -10.66
CA SER A 253 -23.84 -3.51 -10.52
C SER A 253 -23.29 -3.67 -9.10
N VAL A 254 -24.14 -3.81 -8.07
CA VAL A 254 -23.75 -4.01 -6.67
C VAL A 254 -24.43 -5.26 -6.13
N ILE A 255 -23.61 -6.22 -5.71
CA ILE A 255 -24.06 -7.54 -5.27
C ILE A 255 -23.47 -7.83 -3.88
N ASN A 256 -24.34 -8.04 -2.90
CA ASN A 256 -23.93 -8.43 -1.56
C ASN A 256 -24.00 -9.95 -1.42
N TYR A 257 -22.91 -10.57 -0.96
CA TYR A 257 -22.81 -12.01 -0.74
C TYR A 257 -23.92 -12.56 0.14
N GLU A 258 -24.34 -11.82 1.19
CA GLU A 258 -25.44 -12.26 2.07
C GLU A 258 -26.79 -12.39 1.34
N ASN A 259 -26.99 -11.64 0.26
CA ASN A 259 -28.24 -11.62 -0.49
C ASN A 259 -28.32 -12.68 -1.60
N LEU A 260 -27.25 -13.43 -1.86
CA LEU A 260 -27.22 -14.44 -2.93
C LEU A 260 -28.14 -15.66 -2.67
N GLY A 261 -28.56 -15.86 -1.43
CA GLY A 261 -29.47 -16.96 -1.06
C GLY A 261 -28.94 -18.33 -1.49
N ILE A 262 -29.78 -19.07 -2.21
CA ILE A 262 -29.45 -20.42 -2.70
C ILE A 262 -28.37 -20.41 -3.81
N GLY A 263 -28.19 -19.30 -4.50
CA GLY A 263 -27.17 -19.15 -5.54
C GLY A 263 -25.76 -19.49 -5.04
N ARG A 264 -25.44 -19.19 -3.77
CA ARG A 264 -24.16 -19.57 -3.13
C ARG A 264 -23.95 -21.09 -3.11
N LEU A 265 -25.01 -21.84 -2.77
CA LEU A 265 -24.93 -23.30 -2.68
C LEU A 265 -24.80 -23.91 -4.07
N ILE A 266 -25.59 -23.46 -5.04
CA ILE A 266 -25.54 -23.95 -6.41
C ILE A 266 -24.15 -23.71 -7.02
N TYR A 267 -23.57 -22.53 -6.83
CA TYR A 267 -22.23 -22.20 -7.35
C TYR A 267 -21.10 -23.06 -6.74
N GLN A 268 -21.27 -23.49 -5.49
CA GLN A 268 -20.30 -24.35 -4.79
C GLN A 268 -20.47 -25.84 -5.08
N LEU A 269 -21.55 -26.25 -5.77
CA LEU A 269 -21.73 -27.66 -6.11
C LEU A 269 -20.68 -28.11 -7.12
N PRO A 270 -20.03 -29.28 -6.90
CA PRO A 270 -19.20 -29.91 -7.91
C PRO A 270 -19.97 -30.12 -9.21
N THR A 271 -19.34 -29.88 -10.35
CA THR A 271 -19.93 -30.01 -11.69
C THR A 271 -20.60 -31.38 -11.89
N THR A 272 -19.99 -32.44 -11.35
CA THR A 272 -20.54 -33.80 -11.38
C THR A 272 -21.88 -33.93 -10.67
N LEU A 273 -22.09 -33.22 -9.55
CA LEU A 273 -23.37 -33.21 -8.85
C LEU A 273 -24.43 -32.42 -9.62
N CYS A 274 -24.04 -31.30 -10.25
CA CYS A 274 -24.93 -30.53 -11.11
C CYS A 274 -25.37 -31.36 -12.32
N GLU A 275 -24.49 -32.11 -12.98
CA GLU A 275 -24.77 -32.98 -14.10
C GLU A 275 -25.71 -34.13 -13.70
N MET A 276 -25.49 -34.76 -12.55
CA MET A 276 -26.40 -35.80 -12.03
C MET A 276 -27.80 -35.25 -11.80
N PHE A 277 -27.92 -34.06 -11.22
CA PHE A 277 -29.21 -33.44 -10.94
C PHE A 277 -29.99 -33.03 -12.22
N LEU A 278 -29.28 -32.68 -13.29
CA LEU A 278 -29.87 -32.31 -14.57
C LEU A 278 -30.25 -33.53 -15.43
N GLN A 279 -29.79 -34.74 -15.07
CA GLN A 279 -30.14 -35.99 -15.75
C GLN A 279 -31.37 -36.71 -15.16
N GLU A 280 -31.83 -36.30 -13.97
CA GLU A 280 -33.10 -36.71 -13.37
C GLU A 280 -34.29 -35.85 -13.86
#